data_f393946ec8b4b05b444d9ffbc23be043
#
_entry.id   f393946ec8b4b05b444d9ffbc23be043
#
_cell.length_a   1.000
_cell.length_b   1.000
_cell.length_c   1.000
_cell.angle_alpha   90.00
_cell.angle_beta   90.00
_cell.angle_gamma   90.00
#
_symmetry.space_group_name_H-M   'P 1'
#
loop_
_entity.id
_entity.type
_entity.pdbx_description
1 polymer ?
#
loop_
_entity_poly.entity_id
_entity_poly.type
_entity_poly.pdbx_seq_one_letter_code
_entity_poly.pdbx_strand_id
1 'polypeptide(L)'
;MKYKNMEELRKELDLLDNDLIKLVSKRFKFIEEAAIIKDDISKIRDNDRIEDIIKRLRELAIDNDISPDIVEKLWRFIIELSIELETEIFNNK
;
A
#
# COMPACT_ATOMS: atom_id res chain seq x y z
N MET A 1 0.27 -6.98 -30.48
CA MET A 1 0.92 -6.59 -29.23
C MET A 1 1.55 -5.21 -29.34
N LYS A 2 1.48 -4.45 -28.27
CA LYS A 2 1.96 -3.07 -28.24
C LYS A 2 3.49 -2.96 -28.19
N TYR A 3 4.16 -3.97 -27.64
CA TYR A 3 5.62 -3.98 -27.46
C TYR A 3 6.25 -5.06 -28.32
N LYS A 4 7.36 -4.74 -28.95
CA LYS A 4 8.04 -5.63 -29.89
C LYS A 4 8.83 -6.74 -29.23
N ASN A 5 9.37 -6.47 -28.03
CA ASN A 5 10.23 -7.40 -27.30
C ASN A 5 10.26 -7.07 -25.81
N MET A 6 10.92 -7.94 -25.05
CA MET A 6 11.00 -7.78 -23.59
C MET A 6 11.81 -6.56 -23.17
N GLU A 7 12.76 -6.14 -23.96
CA GLU A 7 13.57 -4.94 -23.64
C GLU A 7 12.70 -3.68 -23.62
N GLU A 8 11.83 -3.51 -24.62
CA GLU A 8 10.88 -2.38 -24.64
C GLU A 8 9.90 -2.45 -23.47
N LEU A 9 9.35 -3.63 -23.22
CA LEU A 9 8.39 -3.82 -22.12
C LEU A 9 9.03 -3.50 -20.77
N ARG A 10 10.26 -3.96 -20.54
CA ARG A 10 10.96 -3.71 -19.26
C ARG A 10 11.23 -2.23 -19.03
N LYS A 11 11.51 -1.47 -20.08
CA LYS A 11 11.66 0.00 -19.95
C LYS A 11 10.38 0.64 -19.43
N GLU A 12 9.23 0.21 -19.95
CA GLU A 12 7.93 0.71 -19.50
C GLU A 12 7.64 0.29 -18.08
N LEU A 13 7.97 -0.96 -17.72
CA LEU A 13 7.82 -1.44 -16.33
C LEU A 13 8.67 -0.62 -15.37
N ASP A 14 9.91 -0.31 -15.74
CA ASP A 14 10.81 0.48 -14.89
C ASP A 14 10.27 1.89 -14.68
N LEU A 15 9.71 2.51 -15.72
CA LEU A 15 9.08 3.82 -15.60
C LEU A 15 7.86 3.76 -14.70
N LEU A 16 7.05 2.73 -14.83
CA LEU A 16 5.88 2.53 -13.96
C LEU A 16 6.31 2.35 -12.50
N ASP A 17 7.35 1.57 -12.25
CA ASP A 17 7.87 1.36 -10.91
C ASP A 17 8.35 2.67 -10.27
N ASN A 18 8.95 3.57 -11.06
CA ASN A 18 9.33 4.90 -10.58
C ASN A 18 8.11 5.67 -10.07
N ASP A 19 6.98 5.59 -10.78
CA ASP A 19 5.75 6.24 -10.36
C ASP A 19 5.14 5.56 -9.12
N LEU A 20 5.17 4.23 -9.08
CA LEU A 20 4.67 3.46 -7.93
C LEU A 20 5.44 3.80 -6.66
N ILE A 21 6.77 3.91 -6.73
CA ILE A 21 7.59 4.27 -5.57
C ILE A 21 7.20 5.65 -5.02
N LYS A 22 6.90 6.59 -5.90
CA LYS A 22 6.43 7.93 -5.46
C LYS A 22 5.11 7.84 -4.70
N LEU A 23 4.18 7.01 -5.18
CA LEU A 23 2.89 6.80 -4.54
C LEU A 23 3.04 6.06 -3.20
N VAL A 24 3.88 5.04 -3.15
CA VAL A 24 4.19 4.31 -1.91
C VAL A 24 4.82 5.25 -0.88
N SER A 25 5.77 6.09 -1.30
CA SER A 25 6.39 7.09 -0.44
C SER A 25 5.34 8.03 0.17
N LYS A 26 4.42 8.50 -0.66
CA LYS A 26 3.31 9.38 -0.21
C LYS A 26 2.44 8.68 0.81
N ARG A 27 2.11 7.40 0.58
CA ARG A 27 1.31 6.62 1.51
C ARG A 27 2.00 6.47 2.86
N PHE A 28 3.29 6.16 2.86
CA PHE A 28 4.05 6.02 4.12
C PHE A 28 4.19 7.34 4.87
N LYS A 29 4.24 8.47 4.18
CA LYS A 29 4.20 9.78 4.85
C LYS A 29 2.89 10.01 5.58
N PHE A 30 1.77 9.56 5.02
CA PHE A 30 0.49 9.58 5.74
C PHE A 30 0.51 8.68 6.98
N ILE A 31 1.19 7.54 6.91
CA ILE A 31 1.37 6.65 8.08
C ILE A 31 2.19 7.34 9.17
N GLU A 32 3.24 8.08 8.80
CA GLU A 32 4.01 8.89 9.75
C GLU A 32 3.12 9.89 10.48
N GLU A 33 2.23 10.57 9.74
CA GLU A 33 1.27 11.50 10.33
C GLU A 33 0.32 10.79 11.30
N ALA A 34 -0.15 9.60 10.94
CA ALA A 34 -1.02 8.81 11.81
C ALA A 34 -0.32 8.47 13.12
N ALA A 35 0.97 8.12 13.09
CA ALA A 35 1.76 7.83 14.29
C ALA A 35 1.87 9.04 15.21
N ILE A 36 1.93 10.24 14.63
CA ILE A 36 2.01 11.50 15.40
C ILE A 36 0.66 11.81 16.05
N ILE A 37 -0.45 11.59 15.31
CA ILE A 37 -1.81 11.91 15.78
C ILE A 37 -2.27 10.96 16.89
N LYS A 38 -1.96 9.66 16.79
CA LYS A 38 -2.43 8.66 17.74
C LYS A 38 -1.81 8.87 19.13
N ASP A 39 -2.63 8.72 20.15
CA ASP A 39 -2.25 8.91 21.56
C ASP A 39 -2.04 7.59 22.30
N ASP A 40 -2.36 6.45 21.68
CA ASP A 40 -2.32 5.13 22.29
C ASP A 40 -1.80 4.11 21.28
N ILE A 41 -0.76 3.37 21.64
CA ILE A 41 -0.14 2.37 20.78
C ILE A 41 -1.14 1.28 20.36
N SER A 42 -2.13 0.98 21.18
CA SER A 42 -3.15 -0.02 20.86
C SER A 42 -4.04 0.38 19.69
N LYS A 43 -4.06 1.65 19.30
CA LYS A 43 -4.83 2.16 18.17
C LYS A 43 -4.13 1.98 16.83
N ILE A 44 -2.87 1.57 16.81
CA ILE A 44 -2.10 1.41 15.57
C ILE A 44 -2.70 0.28 14.74
N ARG A 45 -2.92 -0.89 15.35
CA ARG A 45 -3.58 -2.00 14.67
C ARG A 45 -5.08 -1.92 14.93
N ASP A 46 -5.80 -1.51 13.90
CA ASP A 46 -7.27 -1.42 13.92
C ASP A 46 -7.80 -2.46 12.93
N ASN A 47 -8.19 -3.62 13.46
CA ASN A 47 -8.63 -4.75 12.63
C ASN A 47 -9.91 -4.43 11.84
N ASP A 48 -10.85 -3.68 12.39
CA ASP A 48 -12.06 -3.29 11.69
C ASP A 48 -11.71 -2.39 10.48
N ARG A 49 -10.81 -1.44 10.69
CA ARG A 49 -10.33 -0.57 9.61
C ARG A 49 -9.61 -1.37 8.53
N ILE A 50 -8.78 -2.34 8.92
CA ILE A 50 -8.07 -3.20 7.98
C ILE A 50 -9.06 -3.94 7.07
N GLU A 51 -10.10 -4.56 7.65
CA GLU A 51 -11.09 -5.29 6.87
C GLU A 51 -11.92 -4.36 5.98
N ASP A 52 -12.21 -3.15 6.41
CA ASP A 52 -12.87 -2.14 5.57
C ASP A 52 -12.01 -1.75 4.36
N ILE A 53 -10.71 -1.56 4.57
CA ILE A 53 -9.77 -1.26 3.48
C ILE A 53 -9.77 -2.41 2.46
N ILE A 54 -9.62 -3.65 2.95
CA ILE A 54 -9.55 -4.82 2.07
C ILE A 54 -10.84 -4.96 1.26
N LYS A 55 -12.00 -4.82 1.89
CA LYS A 55 -13.29 -4.89 1.19
C LYS A 55 -13.37 -3.85 0.06
N ARG A 56 -13.03 -2.61 0.36
CA ARG A 56 -13.04 -1.52 -0.62
C ARG A 56 -12.08 -1.79 -1.78
N LEU A 57 -10.88 -2.27 -1.46
CA LEU A 57 -9.85 -2.52 -2.49
C LEU A 57 -10.18 -3.73 -3.35
N ARG A 58 -10.85 -4.75 -2.81
CA ARG A 58 -11.33 -5.86 -3.62
C ARG A 58 -12.36 -5.39 -4.66
N GLU A 59 -13.26 -4.50 -4.26
CA GLU A 59 -14.24 -3.91 -5.20
C GLU A 59 -13.53 -3.06 -6.26
N LEU A 60 -12.55 -2.26 -5.85
CA LEU A 60 -11.77 -1.43 -6.76
C LEU A 60 -10.94 -2.28 -7.74
N ALA A 61 -10.46 -3.44 -7.28
CA ALA A 61 -9.73 -4.38 -8.15
C ALA A 61 -10.62 -4.85 -9.31
N ILE A 62 -11.87 -5.19 -9.03
CA ILE A 62 -12.84 -5.60 -10.06
C ILE A 62 -13.01 -4.48 -11.08
N ASP A 63 -13.17 -3.24 -10.63
CA ASP A 63 -13.35 -2.07 -11.50
C ASP A 63 -12.13 -1.82 -12.39
N ASN A 64 -10.97 -2.29 -12.00
CA ASN A 64 -9.70 -2.11 -12.71
C ASN A 64 -9.18 -3.38 -13.40
N ASP A 65 -10.01 -4.39 -13.52
CA ASP A 65 -9.67 -5.66 -14.20
C ASP A 65 -8.44 -6.37 -13.62
N ILE A 66 -8.28 -6.31 -12.31
CA ILE A 66 -7.22 -7.03 -11.61
C ILE A 66 -7.84 -7.99 -10.59
N SER A 67 -7.18 -9.13 -10.36
CA SER A 67 -7.65 -10.12 -9.39
C SER A 67 -7.83 -9.51 -7.99
N PRO A 68 -9.02 -9.60 -7.39
CA PRO A 68 -9.22 -9.17 -6.01
C PRO A 68 -8.30 -9.90 -5.01
N ASP A 69 -8.01 -11.18 -5.26
CA ASP A 69 -7.13 -11.96 -4.38
C ASP A 69 -5.68 -11.45 -4.43
N ILE A 70 -5.20 -11.06 -5.60
CA ILE A 70 -3.86 -10.46 -5.74
C ILE A 70 -3.80 -9.13 -5.00
N VAL A 71 -4.81 -8.28 -5.19
CA VAL A 71 -4.88 -6.98 -4.52
C VAL A 71 -4.95 -7.15 -3.01
N GLU A 72 -5.75 -8.09 -2.51
CA GLU A 72 -5.83 -8.35 -1.08
C GLU A 72 -4.48 -8.77 -0.51
N LYS A 73 -3.79 -9.72 -1.14
CA LYS A 73 -2.45 -10.17 -0.69
C LYS A 73 -1.48 -9.01 -0.64
N LEU A 74 -1.44 -8.21 -1.70
CA LEU A 74 -0.55 -7.06 -1.79
C LEU A 74 -0.84 -6.05 -0.68
N TRP A 75 -2.10 -5.68 -0.49
CA TRP A 75 -2.47 -4.67 0.51
C TRP A 75 -2.31 -5.16 1.94
N ARG A 76 -2.57 -6.43 2.22
CA ARG A 76 -2.29 -6.96 3.57
C ARG A 76 -0.81 -6.85 3.90
N PHE A 77 0.06 -7.08 2.93
CA PHE A 77 1.50 -6.89 3.11
C PHE A 77 1.85 -5.41 3.34
N ILE A 78 1.31 -4.52 2.52
CA ILE A 78 1.52 -3.07 2.67
C ILE A 78 1.03 -2.59 4.04
N ILE A 79 -0.13 -3.07 4.49
CA ILE A 79 -0.70 -2.71 5.79
C ILE A 79 0.21 -3.17 6.92
N GLU A 80 0.76 -4.38 6.86
CA GLU A 80 1.69 -4.87 7.89
C GLU A 80 2.97 -4.03 7.94
N LEU A 81 3.54 -3.67 6.79
CA LEU A 81 4.68 -2.76 6.73
C LEU A 81 4.34 -1.39 7.31
N SER A 82 3.13 -0.90 7.04
CA SER A 82 2.65 0.37 7.57
C SER A 82 2.55 0.33 9.10
N ILE A 83 2.06 -0.77 9.66
CA ILE A 83 1.96 -0.96 11.11
C ILE A 83 3.35 -1.00 11.74
N GLU A 84 4.31 -1.66 11.13
CA GLU A 84 5.71 -1.68 11.60
C GLU A 84 6.29 -0.26 11.66
N LEU A 85 6.14 0.50 10.57
CA LEU A 85 6.64 1.87 10.49
C LEU A 85 5.96 2.76 11.53
N GLU A 86 4.64 2.69 11.61
CA GLU A 86 3.85 3.50 12.55
C GLU A 86 4.26 3.22 14.00
N THR A 87 4.44 1.94 14.34
CA THR A 87 4.86 1.51 15.68
C THR A 87 6.24 2.08 16.03
N GLU A 88 7.18 1.99 15.09
CA GLU A 88 8.54 2.52 15.27
C GLU A 88 8.52 4.02 15.52
N ILE A 89 7.78 4.76 14.71
CA ILE A 89 7.67 6.22 14.85
C ILE A 89 6.98 6.59 16.16
N PHE A 90 5.89 5.90 16.49
CA PHE A 90 5.16 6.12 17.74
C PHE A 90 6.08 5.93 18.96
N ASN A 91 6.88 4.88 18.97
CA ASN A 91 7.78 4.59 20.09
C ASN A 91 8.92 5.59 20.23
N ASN A 92 9.24 6.31 19.16
CA ASN A 92 10.36 7.26 19.13
C ASN A 92 9.93 8.74 19.22
N LYS A 93 8.62 8.99 19.32
CA LYS A 93 8.15 10.38 19.41
C LYS A 93 8.19 10.96 20.83
#